data_dd790212c5c6232f298b317192642970
#
_entry.id   dd790212c5c6232f298b317192642970
#
_cell.length_a   1.000
_cell.length_b   1.000
_cell.length_c   1.000
_cell.angle_alpha   90.00
_cell.angle_beta   90.00
_cell.angle_gamma   90.00
#
_symmetry.space_group_name_H-M   'P 1'
#
loop_
_entity.id
_entity.type
_entity.pdbx_description
1 polymer ?
#
loop_
_entity_poly.entity_id
_entity_poly.type
_entity_poly.pdbx_seq_one_letter_code
_entity_poly.pdbx_strand_id
1 'polypeptide(L)'
;MFRVKSECDVCGFEHPTLGDNRAFRWCRRIRGTVCDQCCKKCEYNDDWHCGFDPVGRNRMYELTYANNDDERRISRLQDNLKRIKNKFSREVININIEQIRERIAERDEEYERIHSGEVILTKE
;
A
#
# COMPACT_ATOMS: atom_id res chain seq x y z
N MET A 1 1.92 -11.59 3.30
CA MET A 1 2.61 -10.52 2.55
C MET A 1 3.04 -11.07 1.19
N PHE A 2 2.62 -10.43 0.13
CA PHE A 2 3.03 -10.80 -1.23
C PHE A 2 4.39 -10.16 -1.56
N ARG A 3 5.12 -10.78 -2.47
CA ARG A 3 6.42 -10.27 -2.93
C ARG A 3 6.46 -10.25 -4.45
N VAL A 4 7.10 -9.21 -4.97
CA VAL A 4 7.41 -9.14 -6.39
C VAL A 4 8.55 -10.14 -6.66
N LYS A 5 8.32 -11.06 -7.57
CA LYS A 5 9.32 -12.08 -7.96
C LYS A 5 10.26 -11.52 -9.04
N SER A 6 11.32 -12.25 -9.32
CA SER A 6 12.23 -11.95 -10.44
C SER A 6 11.83 -12.70 -11.71
N GLU A 7 10.56 -12.99 -11.86
CA GLU A 7 9.97 -13.69 -12.99
C GLU A 7 8.63 -13.09 -13.33
N CYS A 8 8.36 -12.90 -14.63
CA CYS A 8 7.08 -12.43 -15.11
C CYS A 8 6.07 -13.58 -15.19
N ASP A 9 4.96 -13.48 -14.49
CA ASP A 9 3.92 -14.50 -14.51
C ASP A 9 3.15 -14.57 -15.84
N VAL A 10 3.30 -13.56 -16.70
CA VAL A 10 2.62 -13.50 -18.00
C VAL A 10 3.48 -14.09 -19.12
N CYS A 11 4.73 -13.64 -19.27
CA CYS A 11 5.58 -14.06 -20.38
C CYS A 11 6.69 -15.03 -19.98
N GLY A 12 6.86 -15.32 -18.68
CA GLY A 12 7.87 -16.23 -18.18
C GLY A 12 9.29 -15.67 -18.15
N PHE A 13 9.46 -14.38 -18.49
CA PHE A 13 10.79 -13.77 -18.47
C PHE A 13 11.36 -13.77 -17.06
N GLU A 14 12.54 -14.35 -16.89
CA GLU A 14 13.25 -14.38 -15.61
C GLU A 14 14.19 -13.18 -15.50
N HIS A 15 14.59 -12.86 -14.27
CA HIS A 15 15.49 -11.76 -13.97
C HIS A 15 16.77 -11.84 -14.84
N PRO A 16 17.26 -10.70 -15.30
CA PRO A 16 18.18 -10.62 -16.44
C PRO A 16 19.54 -11.23 -16.22
N THR A 17 19.98 -11.87 -17.26
CA THR A 17 21.37 -11.94 -17.61
C THR A 17 21.85 -10.55 -18.06
N LEU A 18 23.17 -10.34 -18.06
CA LEU A 18 23.83 -9.11 -18.47
C LEU A 18 23.12 -8.35 -19.60
N GLY A 19 22.70 -7.12 -19.31
CA GLY A 19 22.21 -6.18 -20.31
C GLY A 19 20.71 -5.99 -20.43
N ASP A 20 19.90 -6.73 -19.70
CA ASP A 20 18.46 -6.58 -19.73
C ASP A 20 17.96 -6.02 -18.39
N ASN A 21 17.36 -4.83 -18.41
CA ASN A 21 16.95 -4.07 -17.24
C ASN A 21 15.43 -4.01 -17.12
N ARG A 22 14.72 -5.10 -17.37
CA ARG A 22 13.27 -5.10 -17.17
C ARG A 22 12.94 -4.95 -15.71
N ALA A 23 12.05 -3.99 -15.43
CA ALA A 23 11.48 -3.85 -14.10
C ALA A 23 10.34 -4.84 -13.91
N PHE A 24 10.22 -5.36 -12.71
CA PHE A 24 9.12 -6.23 -12.30
C PHE A 24 8.25 -5.49 -11.30
N ARG A 25 6.94 -5.68 -11.41
CA ARG A 25 5.97 -5.05 -10.51
C ARG A 25 4.84 -6.00 -10.19
N TRP A 26 4.17 -5.73 -9.08
CA TRP A 26 2.97 -6.48 -8.70
C TRP A 26 1.78 -6.01 -9.53
N CYS A 27 1.07 -6.96 -10.14
CA CYS A 27 -0.14 -6.67 -10.89
C CYS A 27 -1.37 -7.15 -10.11
N ARG A 28 -2.21 -6.21 -9.71
CA ARG A 28 -3.43 -6.51 -8.97
C ARG A 28 -4.42 -7.35 -9.78
N ARG A 29 -4.47 -7.14 -11.09
CA ARG A 29 -5.42 -7.83 -11.99
C ARG A 29 -5.17 -9.33 -12.05
N ILE A 30 -3.92 -9.74 -12.15
CA ILE A 30 -3.54 -11.16 -12.22
C ILE A 30 -3.10 -11.72 -10.87
N ARG A 31 -2.97 -10.86 -9.86
CA ARG A 31 -2.43 -11.22 -8.54
C ARG A 31 -1.07 -11.90 -8.66
N GLY A 32 -0.19 -11.29 -9.41
CA GLY A 32 1.11 -11.83 -9.72
C GLY A 32 2.10 -10.75 -10.14
N THR A 33 3.31 -11.19 -10.49
CA THR A 33 4.39 -10.31 -10.92
C THR A 33 4.37 -10.18 -12.44
N VAL A 34 4.51 -8.95 -12.95
CA VAL A 34 4.63 -8.69 -14.38
C VAL A 34 5.88 -7.87 -14.67
N CYS A 35 6.49 -8.11 -15.83
CA CYS A 35 7.56 -7.25 -16.30
C CYS A 35 6.97 -5.99 -16.94
N ASP A 36 7.79 -4.95 -17.07
CA ASP A 36 7.37 -3.66 -17.61
C ASP A 36 6.88 -3.77 -19.06
N GLN A 37 7.42 -4.68 -19.85
CA GLN A 37 6.99 -4.89 -21.23
C GLN A 37 5.57 -5.47 -21.32
N CYS A 38 5.25 -6.44 -20.47
CA CYS A 38 3.89 -7.00 -20.40
C CYS A 38 2.92 -5.96 -19.87
N CYS A 39 3.35 -5.14 -18.89
CA CYS A 39 2.54 -4.06 -18.37
C CYS A 39 2.21 -3.01 -19.45
N LYS A 40 3.17 -2.66 -20.30
CA LYS A 40 2.97 -1.72 -21.41
C LYS A 40 1.97 -2.24 -22.45
N LYS A 41 1.91 -3.54 -22.66
CA LYS A 41 0.98 -4.17 -23.60
C LYS A 41 -0.39 -4.45 -23.01
N CYS A 42 -0.57 -4.23 -21.72
CA CYS A 42 -1.83 -4.47 -21.04
C CYS A 42 -2.89 -3.46 -21.52
N GLU A 43 -4.11 -3.95 -21.76
CA GLU A 43 -5.24 -3.11 -22.18
C GLU A 43 -5.60 -2.02 -21.17
N TYR A 44 -5.25 -2.20 -19.91
CA TYR A 44 -5.48 -1.22 -18.84
C TYR A 44 -4.36 -0.20 -18.70
N ASN A 45 -3.27 -0.35 -19.45
CA ASN A 45 -2.17 0.61 -19.39
C ASN A 45 -2.51 1.84 -20.22
N ASP A 46 -2.48 3.01 -19.59
CA ASP A 46 -2.68 4.31 -20.22
C ASP A 46 -1.37 5.09 -20.07
N ASP A 47 -0.47 4.93 -21.05
CA ASP A 47 0.86 5.54 -21.14
C ASP A 47 1.71 5.36 -19.88
N TRP A 48 1.30 5.95 -18.76
CA TRP A 48 2.08 6.00 -17.52
C TRP A 48 1.39 5.31 -16.35
N HIS A 49 0.12 4.98 -16.50
CA HIS A 49 -0.71 4.51 -15.40
C HIS A 49 -1.42 3.22 -15.73
N CYS A 50 -1.53 2.35 -14.73
CA CYS A 50 -2.42 1.22 -14.80
C CYS A 50 -3.85 1.70 -14.52
N GLY A 51 -4.73 1.61 -15.53
CA GLY A 51 -6.14 2.00 -15.41
C GLY A 51 -7.03 0.90 -14.80
N PHE A 52 -6.45 -0.19 -14.35
CA PHE A 52 -7.19 -1.26 -13.70
C PHE A 52 -7.66 -0.82 -12.31
N ASP A 53 -8.95 -0.95 -12.06
CA ASP A 53 -9.59 -0.62 -10.78
C ASP A 53 -9.22 0.79 -10.26
N PRO A 54 -9.64 1.86 -10.96
CA PRO A 54 -9.31 3.22 -10.53
C PRO A 54 -9.92 3.58 -9.16
N VAL A 55 -11.07 3.02 -8.79
CA VAL A 55 -11.68 3.23 -7.47
C VAL A 55 -10.81 2.64 -6.38
N GLY A 56 -10.30 1.43 -6.59
CA GLY A 56 -9.38 0.80 -5.65
C GLY A 56 -8.08 1.57 -5.51
N ARG A 57 -7.52 2.06 -6.61
CA ARG A 57 -6.32 2.90 -6.59
C ARG A 57 -6.54 4.18 -5.78
N ASN A 58 -7.66 4.85 -6.00
CA ASN A 58 -7.99 6.06 -5.24
C ASN A 58 -8.18 5.76 -3.75
N ARG A 59 -8.80 4.62 -3.43
CA ARG A 59 -8.96 4.19 -2.04
C ARG A 59 -7.60 3.94 -1.37
N MET A 60 -6.66 3.34 -2.09
CA MET A 60 -5.30 3.16 -1.56
C MET A 60 -4.63 4.49 -1.21
N TYR A 61 -4.78 5.52 -2.05
CA TYR A 61 -4.28 6.86 -1.75
C TYR A 61 -4.95 7.46 -0.51
N GLU A 62 -6.28 7.35 -0.40
CA GLU A 62 -7.01 7.83 0.77
C GLU A 62 -6.51 7.19 2.07
N LEU A 63 -6.31 5.86 2.03
CA LEU A 63 -5.81 5.12 3.19
C LEU A 63 -4.40 5.57 3.57
N THR A 64 -3.55 5.78 2.59
CA THR A 64 -2.17 6.25 2.81
C THR A 64 -2.16 7.63 3.45
N TYR A 65 -2.94 8.58 2.94
CA TYR A 65 -3.03 9.92 3.51
C TYR A 65 -3.58 9.91 4.93
N ALA A 66 -4.62 9.12 5.18
CA ALA A 66 -5.21 9.00 6.52
C ALA A 66 -4.20 8.40 7.51
N ASN A 67 -3.44 7.40 7.10
CA ASN A 67 -2.41 6.81 7.95
C ASN A 67 -1.29 7.81 8.25
N ASN A 68 -0.86 8.58 7.26
CA ASN A 68 0.17 9.60 7.44
C ASN A 68 -0.28 10.67 8.46
N ASP A 69 -1.53 11.11 8.38
CA ASP A 69 -2.10 12.05 9.35
C ASP A 69 -2.13 11.48 10.75
N ASP A 70 -2.54 10.23 10.90
CA ASP A 70 -2.60 9.55 12.20
C ASP A 70 -1.19 9.31 12.76
N GLU A 71 -0.20 9.01 11.94
CA GLU A 71 1.19 8.88 12.38
C GLU A 71 1.74 10.22 12.91
N ARG A 72 1.39 11.33 12.27
CA ARG A 72 1.74 12.66 12.77
C ARG A 72 1.09 12.94 14.12
N ARG A 73 -0.16 12.53 14.31
CA ARG A 73 -0.85 12.66 15.61
C ARG A 73 -0.14 11.86 16.68
N ILE A 74 0.26 10.62 16.37
CA ILE A 74 1.04 9.78 17.30
C ILE A 74 2.32 10.49 17.70
N SER A 75 3.07 11.03 16.73
CA SER A 75 4.32 11.75 17.01
C SER A 75 4.11 12.94 17.94
N ARG A 76 3.04 13.72 17.72
CA ARG A 76 2.70 14.85 18.60
C ARG A 76 2.33 14.38 19.99
N LEU A 77 1.55 13.30 20.11
CA LEU A 77 1.17 12.75 21.41
C LEU A 77 2.40 12.19 22.15
N GLN A 78 3.32 11.56 21.44
CA GLN A 78 4.58 11.09 22.04
C GLN A 78 5.42 12.26 22.55
N ASP A 79 5.48 13.36 21.81
CA ASP A 79 6.17 14.59 22.27
C ASP A 79 5.48 15.16 23.51
N ASN A 80 4.15 15.12 23.57
CA ASN A 80 3.40 15.57 24.74
C ASN A 80 3.71 14.70 25.96
N LEU A 81 3.90 13.38 25.79
CA LEU A 81 4.30 12.48 26.88
C LEU A 81 5.63 12.88 27.50
N LYS A 82 6.54 13.47 26.72
CA LYS A 82 7.84 13.95 27.25
C LYS A 82 7.70 15.15 28.17
N ARG A 83 6.64 15.96 27.98
CA ARG A 83 6.38 17.18 28.75
C ARG A 83 5.42 16.99 29.92
N ILE A 84 4.43 16.16 29.72
CA ILE A 84 3.33 15.98 30.67
C ILE A 84 3.73 14.95 31.72
N LYS A 85 3.67 15.34 33.00
CA LYS A 85 4.07 14.48 34.11
C LYS A 85 2.88 13.91 34.87
N ASN A 86 1.69 14.47 34.72
CA ASN A 86 0.48 13.98 35.39
C ASN A 86 0.15 12.58 34.92
N LYS A 87 0.07 11.65 35.86
CA LYS A 87 -0.15 10.24 35.59
C LYS A 87 -1.44 9.97 34.81
N PHE A 88 -2.55 10.60 35.23
CA PHE A 88 -3.84 10.43 34.57
C PHE A 88 -3.78 10.92 33.13
N SER A 89 -3.22 12.10 32.89
CA SER A 89 -3.07 12.66 31.54
C SER A 89 -2.21 11.77 30.65
N ARG A 90 -1.13 11.20 31.19
CA ARG A 90 -0.28 10.25 30.47
C ARG A 90 -1.03 9.00 30.05
N GLU A 91 -1.88 8.47 30.92
CA GLU A 91 -2.70 7.29 30.63
C GLU A 91 -3.70 7.60 29.51
N VAL A 92 -4.33 8.76 29.52
CA VAL A 92 -5.25 9.20 28.46
C VAL A 92 -4.52 9.31 27.12
N ILE A 93 -3.33 9.89 27.11
CA ILE A 93 -2.52 10.01 25.90
C ILE A 93 -2.16 8.62 25.35
N ASN A 94 -1.76 7.70 26.20
CA ASN A 94 -1.41 6.33 25.79
C ASN A 94 -2.61 5.59 25.21
N ILE A 95 -3.80 5.76 25.78
CA ILE A 95 -5.04 5.19 25.24
C ILE A 95 -5.32 5.77 23.86
N ASN A 96 -5.17 7.07 23.67
CA ASN A 96 -5.37 7.71 22.38
C ASN A 96 -4.38 7.18 21.32
N ILE A 97 -3.11 7.01 21.68
CA ILE A 97 -2.10 6.43 20.79
C ILE A 97 -2.50 5.02 20.37
N GLU A 98 -2.93 4.19 21.31
CA GLU A 98 -3.38 2.83 21.01
C GLU A 98 -4.56 2.80 20.04
N GLN A 99 -5.55 3.67 20.25
CA GLN A 99 -6.72 3.77 19.37
C GLN A 99 -6.32 4.19 17.95
N ILE A 100 -5.38 5.13 17.84
CA ILE A 100 -4.87 5.56 16.53
C ILE A 100 -4.11 4.41 15.85
N ARG A 101 -3.30 3.67 16.58
CA ARG A 101 -2.59 2.50 16.03
C ARG A 101 -3.54 1.43 15.53
N GLU A 102 -4.63 1.18 16.23
CA GLU A 102 -5.67 0.24 15.79
C GLU A 102 -6.29 0.68 14.45
N ARG A 103 -6.59 1.98 14.30
CA ARG A 103 -7.11 2.51 13.03
C ARG A 103 -6.11 2.34 11.89
N ILE A 104 -4.83 2.60 12.15
CA ILE A 104 -3.77 2.40 11.16
C ILE A 104 -3.70 0.92 10.74
N ALA A 105 -3.74 0.01 11.70
CA ALA A 105 -3.71 -1.43 11.43
C ALA A 105 -4.89 -1.88 10.56
N GLU A 106 -6.10 -1.38 10.84
CA GLU A 106 -7.29 -1.69 10.04
C GLU A 106 -7.16 -1.17 8.61
N ARG A 107 -6.61 0.05 8.43
CA ARG A 107 -6.37 0.61 7.11
C ARG A 107 -5.28 -0.14 6.35
N ASP A 108 -4.23 -0.57 7.04
CA ASP A 108 -3.18 -1.38 6.44
C ASP A 108 -3.73 -2.70 5.92
N GLU A 109 -4.63 -3.33 6.66
CA GLU A 109 -5.29 -4.56 6.23
C GLU A 109 -6.16 -4.31 4.99
N GLU A 110 -6.96 -3.25 4.97
CA GLU A 110 -7.76 -2.88 3.80
C GLU A 110 -6.84 -2.59 2.60
N TYR A 111 -5.78 -1.82 2.80
CA TYR A 111 -4.80 -1.51 1.76
C TYR A 111 -4.21 -2.79 1.15
N GLU A 112 -3.79 -3.72 1.99
CA GLU A 112 -3.20 -5.00 1.54
C GLU A 112 -4.18 -5.80 0.68
N ARG A 113 -5.45 -5.85 1.05
CA ARG A 113 -6.48 -6.55 0.28
C ARG A 113 -6.70 -5.94 -1.09
N ILE A 114 -6.70 -4.61 -1.18
CA ILE A 114 -6.84 -3.91 -2.45
C ILE A 114 -5.57 -4.07 -3.29
N HIS A 115 -4.42 -3.86 -2.69
CA HIS A 115 -3.12 -3.90 -3.36
C HIS A 115 -2.79 -5.30 -3.89
N SER A 116 -3.15 -6.34 -3.14
CA SER A 116 -2.93 -7.73 -3.57
C SER A 116 -3.85 -8.16 -4.72
N GLY A 117 -4.92 -7.42 -4.98
CA GLY A 117 -5.92 -7.79 -5.97
C GLY A 117 -7.03 -8.68 -5.44
N GLU A 118 -7.03 -9.00 -4.14
CA GLU A 118 -8.11 -9.77 -3.52
C GLU A 118 -9.45 -9.05 -3.62
N VAL A 119 -9.44 -7.73 -3.46
CA VAL A 119 -10.62 -6.88 -3.53
C VAL A 119 -10.49 -5.90 -4.68
N ILE A 120 -11.50 -5.88 -5.56
CA ILE A 120 -11.62 -4.96 -6.68
C ILE A 120 -12.85 -4.09 -6.43
N LEU A 121 -12.64 -2.78 -6.35
CA LEU A 121 -13.69 -1.84 -5.98
C LEU A 121 -14.43 -1.23 -7.16
N THR A 122 -13.79 -1.18 -8.34
CA THR A 122 -14.43 -0.66 -9.54
C THR A 122 -15.44 -1.69 -10.04
N LYS A 123 -16.68 -1.26 -10.18
CA LYS A 123 -17.75 -2.09 -10.78
C LYS A 123 -17.71 -1.92 -12.29
N GLU A 124 -17.68 -3.03 -12.99
CA GLU A 124 -17.85 -3.03 -14.44
C GLU A 124 -19.33 -2.91 -14.81
#